data_27dd8dde3dcd7823df4fc1f532133900
#
_entry.id   27dd8dde3dcd7823df4fc1f532133900
#
_cell.length_a   1.000
_cell.length_b   1.000
_cell.length_c   1.000
_cell.angle_alpha   90.00
_cell.angle_beta   90.00
_cell.angle_gamma   90.00
#
_symmetry.space_group_name_H-M   'P 1'
#
loop_
_entity.id
_entity.type
_entity.pdbx_description
1 polymer ?
#
loop_
_entity_poly.entity_id
_entity_poly.type
_entity_poly.pdbx_seq_one_letter_code
_entity_poly.pdbx_strand_id
1 'polypeptide(L)'
;MRNLRIILASVMLIASLLWLILGTGIGSHAVFSERFQIIPSAIGACLGTTIFWIIATLLFGRVYCSTVCPVGTVQDLTLWAARRTGRRRAFRWHEGRKARFIICLIYLISLAAGILAVGYVIEPWNMMRNAASAANPSATAMTWQEAGIPVAVGIAAGAVAIAGIVVWAWHSGREFCTTVCPIGTMLGCVHTQTLFHVAIDPDKCVSCMKCEDICPARCIDVKTRRVDNSRCVRCFDCTDVCPNDAIRYQINRDRNRRTPLMNPT
;
A
#
# COMPACT_ATOMS: atom_id res chain seq x y z
N MET A 1 9.03 13.87 -9.11
CA MET A 1 8.69 13.02 -7.94
C MET A 1 8.29 11.60 -8.35
N ARG A 2 7.46 11.42 -9.38
CA ARG A 2 7.02 10.10 -9.86
C ARG A 2 8.18 9.18 -10.24
N ASN A 3 9.14 9.63 -11.04
CA ASN A 3 10.27 8.81 -11.50
C ASN A 3 11.15 8.32 -10.33
N LEU A 4 11.46 9.20 -9.38
CA LEU A 4 12.21 8.82 -8.17
C LEU A 4 11.48 7.73 -7.37
N ARG A 5 10.15 7.87 -7.20
CA ARG A 5 9.32 6.87 -6.55
C ARG A 5 9.38 5.52 -7.27
N ILE A 6 9.27 5.52 -8.61
CA ILE A 6 9.31 4.30 -9.42
C ILE A 6 10.66 3.59 -9.26
N ILE A 7 11.76 4.34 -9.32
CA ILE A 7 13.10 3.80 -9.12
C ILE A 7 13.23 3.16 -7.73
N LEU A 8 12.84 3.88 -6.68
CA LEU A 8 12.89 3.36 -5.30
C LEU A 8 12.02 2.10 -5.14
N ALA A 9 10.80 2.10 -5.67
CA ALA A 9 9.89 0.97 -5.60
C ALA A 9 10.45 -0.25 -6.34
N SER A 10 11.05 -0.05 -7.52
CA SER A 10 11.68 -1.13 -8.30
C SER A 10 12.89 -1.71 -7.58
N VAL A 11 13.76 -0.87 -7.02
CA VAL A 11 14.92 -1.32 -6.24
C VAL A 11 14.48 -2.13 -5.02
N MET A 12 13.48 -1.64 -4.28
CA MET A 12 12.95 -2.33 -3.09
C MET A 12 12.27 -3.65 -3.44
N LEU A 13 11.54 -3.71 -4.56
CA LEU A 13 10.93 -4.97 -5.03
C LEU A 13 12.00 -5.98 -5.41
N ILE A 14 13.00 -5.58 -6.21
CA ILE A 14 14.10 -6.44 -6.64
C ILE A 14 14.87 -6.95 -5.42
N ALA A 15 15.22 -6.07 -4.48
CA ALA A 15 15.93 -6.45 -3.26
C ALA A 15 15.11 -7.45 -2.42
N SER A 16 13.80 -7.23 -2.29
CA SER A 16 12.90 -8.13 -1.56
C SER A 16 12.79 -9.50 -2.25
N LEU A 17 12.68 -9.54 -3.58
CA LEU A 17 12.60 -10.79 -4.35
C LEU A 17 13.93 -11.56 -4.32
N LEU A 18 15.04 -10.87 -4.49
CA LEU A 18 16.37 -11.49 -4.40
C LEU A 18 16.57 -12.14 -3.03
N TRP A 19 16.19 -11.41 -1.96
CA TRP A 19 16.28 -11.96 -0.61
C TRP A 19 15.38 -13.18 -0.41
N LEU A 20 14.14 -13.14 -0.89
CA LEU A 20 13.19 -14.25 -0.76
C LEU A 20 13.59 -15.49 -1.56
N ILE A 21 14.22 -15.31 -2.74
CA ILE A 21 14.60 -16.42 -3.64
C ILE A 21 15.95 -17.00 -3.28
N LEU A 22 16.97 -16.16 -3.05
CA LEU A 22 18.36 -16.62 -2.80
C LEU A 22 18.55 -17.13 -1.37
N GLY A 23 17.63 -16.80 -0.46
CA GLY A 23 17.69 -17.24 0.93
C GLY A 23 18.76 -16.54 1.75
N THR A 24 18.85 -16.92 3.01
CA THR A 24 19.65 -16.29 4.06
C THR A 24 21.15 -16.61 4.02
N GLY A 25 21.66 -17.26 2.97
CA GLY A 25 23.06 -17.65 2.85
C GLY A 25 24.05 -16.49 2.68
N ILE A 26 23.59 -15.30 2.32
CA ILE A 26 24.42 -14.11 2.19
C ILE A 26 24.18 -13.22 3.40
N GLY A 27 24.80 -13.54 4.51
CA GLY A 27 25.04 -12.75 5.73
C GLY A 27 24.09 -11.60 6.07
N SER A 28 24.30 -10.97 7.18
CA SER A 28 23.60 -9.84 7.84
C SER A 28 22.81 -8.80 6.99
N HIS A 29 23.04 -8.73 5.68
CA HIS A 29 22.33 -7.81 4.76
C HIS A 29 20.90 -8.27 4.42
N ALA A 30 20.60 -9.56 4.56
CA ALA A 30 19.26 -10.12 4.38
C ALA A 30 18.26 -9.58 5.40
N VAL A 31 18.73 -9.31 6.59
CA VAL A 31 17.98 -8.71 7.70
C VAL A 31 17.51 -7.29 7.36
N PHE A 32 18.17 -6.59 6.43
CA PHE A 32 17.83 -5.20 6.08
C PHE A 32 16.46 -5.09 5.40
N SER A 33 16.14 -5.94 4.41
CA SER A 33 14.86 -5.85 3.71
C SER A 33 13.68 -6.21 4.61
N GLU A 34 13.85 -7.19 5.50
CA GLU A 34 12.84 -7.62 6.45
C GLU A 34 12.63 -6.58 7.57
N ARG A 35 13.72 -6.06 8.13
CA ARG A 35 13.68 -5.00 9.15
C ARG A 35 13.16 -3.66 8.62
N PHE A 36 13.19 -3.43 7.31
CA PHE A 36 12.64 -2.23 6.70
C PHE A 36 11.12 -2.30 6.49
N GLN A 37 10.52 -3.48 6.63
CA GLN A 37 9.07 -3.65 6.59
C GLN A 37 8.44 -3.30 7.93
N ILE A 38 7.27 -2.66 7.90
CA ILE A 38 6.62 -2.14 9.13
C ILE A 38 6.29 -3.25 10.13
N ILE A 39 5.67 -4.34 9.69
CA ILE A 39 5.21 -5.39 10.62
C ILE A 39 6.35 -6.27 11.14
N PRO A 40 7.25 -6.80 10.30
CA PRO A 40 8.41 -7.51 10.81
C PRO A 40 9.25 -6.67 11.78
N SER A 41 9.40 -5.37 11.52
CA SER A 41 10.13 -4.49 12.44
C SER A 41 9.40 -4.26 13.76
N ALA A 42 8.08 -4.18 13.74
CA ALA A 42 7.27 -4.01 14.95
C ALA A 42 7.29 -5.27 15.83
N ILE A 43 7.18 -6.46 15.22
CA ILE A 43 7.23 -7.75 15.94
C ILE A 43 8.66 -8.06 16.42
N GLY A 44 9.67 -7.78 15.58
CA GLY A 44 11.09 -8.01 15.88
C GLY A 44 11.71 -6.97 16.84
N ALA A 45 10.90 -6.15 17.52
CA ALA A 45 11.31 -5.08 18.43
C ALA A 45 12.29 -4.04 17.82
N CYS A 46 12.32 -3.90 16.51
CA CYS A 46 13.07 -2.83 15.83
C CYS A 46 12.30 -1.51 15.88
N LEU A 47 12.11 -0.97 17.09
CA LEU A 47 11.34 0.24 17.37
C LEU A 47 11.78 1.43 16.48
N GLY A 48 13.08 1.54 16.19
CA GLY A 48 13.61 2.62 15.35
C GLY A 48 13.01 2.66 13.95
N THR A 49 12.88 1.53 13.27
CA THR A 49 12.29 1.46 11.93
C THR A 49 10.79 1.73 11.96
N THR A 50 10.09 1.22 12.96
CA THR A 50 8.66 1.49 13.15
C THR A 50 8.40 2.97 13.38
N ILE A 51 9.18 3.60 14.29
CA ILE A 51 9.10 5.04 14.56
C ILE A 51 9.45 5.84 13.31
N PHE A 52 10.50 5.46 12.58
CA PHE A 52 10.86 6.10 11.31
C PHE A 52 9.68 6.11 10.33
N TRP A 53 8.99 4.98 10.13
CA TRP A 53 7.85 4.91 9.21
C TRP A 53 6.63 5.68 9.70
N ILE A 54 6.40 5.75 11.01
CA ILE A 54 5.35 6.60 11.59
C ILE A 54 5.65 8.07 11.32
N ILE A 55 6.87 8.52 11.58
CA ILE A 55 7.30 9.89 11.30
C ILE A 55 7.24 10.21 9.81
N ALA A 56 7.76 9.32 8.95
CA ALA A 56 7.69 9.48 7.50
C ALA A 56 6.23 9.58 7.02
N THR A 57 5.31 8.80 7.61
CA THR A 57 3.89 8.88 7.28
C THR A 57 3.24 10.18 7.76
N LEU A 58 3.60 10.67 8.93
CA LEU A 58 3.15 11.97 9.46
C LEU A 58 3.64 13.14 8.60
N LEU A 59 4.86 13.05 8.06
CA LEU A 59 5.41 14.09 7.21
C LEU A 59 4.86 14.01 5.78
N PHE A 60 5.03 12.88 5.13
CA PHE A 60 4.84 12.73 3.69
C PHE A 60 3.57 11.96 3.30
N GLY A 61 2.85 11.38 4.26
CA GLY A 61 1.71 10.52 4.00
C GLY A 61 2.13 9.07 3.70
N ARG A 62 1.26 8.30 3.07
CA ARG A 62 1.41 6.85 2.84
C ARG A 62 2.48 6.49 1.78
N VAL A 63 3.66 7.11 1.85
CA VAL A 63 4.76 6.85 0.91
C VAL A 63 5.27 5.40 1.01
N TYR A 64 5.24 4.78 2.19
CA TYR A 64 5.58 3.38 2.38
C TYR A 64 4.86 2.46 1.38
N CYS A 65 3.54 2.66 1.19
CA CYS A 65 2.73 1.83 0.30
C CYS A 65 3.10 1.96 -1.18
N SER A 66 3.80 3.02 -1.56
CA SER A 66 4.18 3.29 -2.95
C SER A 66 5.66 3.09 -3.24
N THR A 67 6.51 2.95 -2.21
CA THR A 67 7.97 2.85 -2.40
C THR A 67 8.56 1.56 -1.86
N VAL A 68 8.09 1.07 -0.69
CA VAL A 68 8.72 -0.05 0.01
C VAL A 68 7.87 -1.32 -0.02
N CYS A 69 6.55 -1.18 0.04
CA CYS A 69 5.65 -2.33 0.06
C CYS A 69 5.71 -3.12 -1.26
N PRO A 70 6.16 -4.40 -1.25
CA PRO A 70 6.33 -5.17 -2.46
C PRO A 70 5.00 -5.44 -3.18
N VAL A 71 3.92 -5.69 -2.44
CA VAL A 71 2.58 -5.89 -3.01
C VAL A 71 2.07 -4.61 -3.67
N GLY A 72 2.39 -3.44 -3.10
CA GLY A 72 2.08 -2.15 -3.73
C GLY A 72 2.77 -1.99 -5.09
N THR A 73 4.02 -2.40 -5.19
CA THR A 73 4.79 -2.35 -6.45
C THR A 73 4.28 -3.37 -7.47
N VAL A 74 3.88 -4.57 -7.03
CA VAL A 74 3.24 -5.58 -7.90
C VAL A 74 1.94 -5.02 -8.49
N GLN A 75 1.12 -4.33 -7.70
CA GLN A 75 -0.10 -3.68 -8.20
C GLN A 75 0.22 -2.58 -9.23
N ASP A 76 1.27 -1.78 -9.01
CA ASP A 76 1.69 -0.76 -10.00
C ASP A 76 2.14 -1.40 -11.31
N LEU A 77 2.92 -2.48 -11.24
CA LEU A 77 3.35 -3.23 -12.42
C LEU A 77 2.15 -3.82 -13.18
N THR A 78 1.20 -4.39 -12.44
CA THR A 78 -0.05 -4.90 -13.01
C THR A 78 -0.85 -3.80 -13.71
N LEU A 79 -0.97 -2.64 -13.11
CA LEU A 79 -1.65 -1.49 -13.69
C LEU A 79 -0.93 -0.95 -14.93
N TRP A 80 0.39 -0.91 -14.90
CA TRP A 80 1.19 -0.52 -16.05
C TRP A 80 0.98 -1.50 -17.23
N ALA A 81 0.98 -2.81 -16.96
CA ALA A 81 0.70 -3.83 -17.96
C ALA A 81 -0.73 -3.71 -18.52
N ALA A 82 -1.73 -3.53 -17.65
CA ALA A 82 -3.12 -3.34 -18.04
C ALA A 82 -3.32 -2.10 -18.94
N ARG A 83 -2.62 -1.02 -18.65
CA ARG A 83 -2.65 0.20 -19.49
C ARG A 83 -2.00 -0.03 -20.86
N ARG A 84 -0.92 -0.81 -20.94
CA ARG A 84 -0.26 -1.16 -22.21
C ARG A 84 -1.08 -2.08 -23.10
N THR A 85 -1.89 -2.96 -22.52
CA THR A 85 -2.79 -3.85 -23.28
C THR A 85 -4.08 -3.17 -23.74
N GLY A 86 -4.13 -1.83 -23.72
CA GLY A 86 -5.26 -1.04 -24.21
C GLY A 86 -6.44 -0.93 -23.24
N ARG A 87 -6.34 -1.54 -22.07
CA ARG A 87 -7.41 -1.51 -21.05
C ARG A 87 -7.35 -0.20 -20.26
N ARG A 88 -7.74 0.91 -20.91
CA ARG A 88 -7.88 2.21 -20.26
C ARG A 88 -9.18 2.24 -19.46
N ARG A 89 -9.14 1.75 -18.21
CA ARG A 89 -10.25 1.98 -17.28
C ARG A 89 -10.05 3.31 -16.58
N ALA A 90 -11.04 4.19 -16.68
CA ALA A 90 -11.17 5.36 -15.85
C ALA A 90 -11.46 4.91 -14.41
N PHE A 91 -10.60 5.29 -13.46
CA PHE A 91 -10.82 5.05 -12.05
C PHE A 91 -11.63 6.19 -11.49
N ARG A 92 -12.94 5.99 -11.36
CA ARG A 92 -13.79 7.03 -10.78
C ARG A 92 -13.73 7.04 -9.26
N TRP A 93 -13.98 8.19 -8.68
CA TRP A 93 -14.15 8.39 -7.25
C TRP A 93 -15.07 7.32 -6.65
N HIS A 94 -14.67 6.80 -5.53
CA HIS A 94 -15.47 5.89 -4.73
C HIS A 94 -15.38 6.31 -3.28
N GLU A 95 -16.52 6.39 -2.60
CA GLU A 95 -16.57 6.76 -1.20
C GLU A 95 -15.84 5.71 -0.34
N GLY A 96 -15.07 6.18 0.66
CA GLY A 96 -14.29 5.29 1.52
C GLY A 96 -15.21 4.36 2.31
N ARG A 97 -15.12 3.05 2.05
CA ARG A 97 -15.95 2.06 2.72
C ARG A 97 -15.62 1.98 4.20
N LYS A 98 -16.65 2.02 5.07
CA LYS A 98 -16.53 1.73 6.52
C LYS A 98 -15.91 0.34 6.76
N ALA A 99 -16.08 -0.58 5.80
CA ALA A 99 -15.52 -1.93 5.82
C ALA A 99 -13.99 -1.97 6.09
N ARG A 100 -13.21 -0.97 5.64
CA ARG A 100 -11.76 -0.92 5.90
C ARG A 100 -11.44 -0.90 7.40
N PHE A 101 -12.25 -0.18 8.19
CA PHE A 101 -12.06 -0.09 9.64
C PHE A 101 -12.48 -1.38 10.34
N ILE A 102 -13.55 -2.02 9.86
CA ILE A 102 -14.01 -3.31 10.38
C ILE A 102 -12.94 -4.38 10.14
N ILE A 103 -12.40 -4.47 8.91
CA ILE A 103 -11.34 -5.42 8.57
C ILE A 103 -10.09 -5.15 9.42
N CYS A 104 -9.70 -3.88 9.58
CA CYS A 104 -8.55 -3.52 10.42
C CYS A 104 -8.79 -3.89 11.89
N LEU A 105 -9.99 -3.67 12.42
CA LEU A 105 -10.36 -4.04 13.78
C LEU A 105 -10.32 -5.57 13.98
N ILE A 106 -10.89 -6.35 13.06
CA ILE A 106 -10.82 -7.81 13.08
C ILE A 106 -9.37 -8.28 13.08
N TYR A 107 -8.53 -7.67 12.23
CA TYR A 107 -7.10 -7.98 12.19
C TYR A 107 -6.41 -7.70 13.53
N LEU A 108 -6.66 -6.55 14.15
CA LEU A 108 -6.07 -6.19 15.45
C LEU A 108 -6.56 -7.11 16.58
N ILE A 109 -7.85 -7.47 16.58
CA ILE A 109 -8.41 -8.42 17.56
C ILE A 109 -7.77 -9.81 17.36
N SER A 110 -7.59 -10.27 16.12
CA SER A 110 -6.95 -11.55 15.84
C SER A 110 -5.50 -11.60 16.33
N LEU A 111 -4.75 -10.52 16.17
CA LEU A 111 -3.39 -10.40 16.68
C LEU A 111 -3.37 -10.42 18.22
N ALA A 112 -4.28 -9.69 18.86
CA ALA A 112 -4.39 -9.64 20.32
C ALA A 112 -4.80 -11.01 20.90
N ALA A 113 -5.59 -11.79 20.17
CA ALA A 113 -5.99 -13.15 20.52
C ALA A 113 -4.90 -14.21 20.21
N GLY A 114 -3.76 -13.82 19.63
CA GLY A 114 -2.70 -14.75 19.21
C GLY A 114 -3.01 -15.56 17.95
N ILE A 115 -4.07 -15.21 17.21
CA ILE A 115 -4.45 -15.89 15.97
C ILE A 115 -3.65 -15.30 14.82
N LEU A 116 -2.44 -15.81 14.61
CA LEU A 116 -1.52 -15.29 13.58
C LEU A 116 -1.95 -15.64 12.15
N ALA A 117 -2.79 -16.65 11.95
CA ALA A 117 -3.22 -17.12 10.64
C ALA A 117 -3.84 -16.01 9.77
N VAL A 118 -4.62 -15.10 10.37
CA VAL A 118 -5.21 -13.95 9.65
C VAL A 118 -4.13 -13.01 9.12
N GLY A 119 -3.10 -12.74 9.93
CA GLY A 119 -1.95 -11.94 9.53
C GLY A 119 -1.16 -12.55 8.37
N TYR A 120 -0.96 -13.87 8.39
CA TYR A 120 -0.23 -14.57 7.33
C TYR A 120 -0.92 -14.50 5.97
N VAL A 121 -2.25 -14.33 5.94
CA VAL A 121 -3.03 -14.27 4.69
C VAL A 121 -3.25 -12.84 4.20
N ILE A 122 -3.44 -11.86 5.10
CA ILE A 122 -3.86 -10.50 4.72
C ILE A 122 -2.67 -9.52 4.65
N GLU A 123 -1.59 -9.82 5.35
CA GLU A 123 -0.43 -8.94 5.41
C GLU A 123 0.40 -9.01 4.12
N PRO A 124 0.71 -7.85 3.48
CA PRO A 124 1.41 -7.81 2.21
C PRO A 124 2.78 -8.50 2.19
N TRP A 125 3.56 -8.37 3.29
CA TRP A 125 4.87 -9.00 3.38
C TRP A 125 4.77 -10.52 3.46
N ASN A 126 3.88 -11.03 4.32
CA ASN A 126 3.66 -12.46 4.46
C ASN A 126 3.10 -13.10 3.19
N MET A 127 2.22 -12.41 2.47
CA MET A 127 1.75 -12.86 1.15
C MET A 127 2.90 -13.08 0.16
N MET A 128 3.82 -12.11 0.06
CA MET A 128 4.99 -12.22 -0.82
C MET A 128 5.94 -13.33 -0.37
N ARG A 129 6.19 -13.42 0.94
CA ARG A 129 7.04 -14.45 1.52
C ARG A 129 6.49 -15.86 1.29
N ASN A 130 5.19 -16.04 1.50
CA ASN A 130 4.51 -17.31 1.27
C ASN A 130 4.53 -17.71 -0.22
N ALA A 131 4.30 -16.78 -1.13
CA ALA A 131 4.40 -17.06 -2.57
C ALA A 131 5.83 -17.39 -3.01
N ALA A 132 6.84 -16.69 -2.47
CA ALA A 132 8.24 -16.91 -2.77
C ALA A 132 8.81 -18.21 -2.15
N SER A 133 8.15 -18.76 -1.13
CA SER A 133 8.57 -20.03 -0.50
C SER A 133 8.47 -21.24 -1.41
N ALA A 134 7.78 -21.13 -2.54
CA ALA A 134 7.84 -22.13 -3.61
C ALA A 134 9.26 -22.28 -4.19
N ALA A 135 10.02 -21.17 -4.26
CA ALA A 135 11.42 -21.17 -4.72
C ALA A 135 12.39 -21.49 -3.57
N ASN A 136 12.07 -21.13 -2.34
CA ASN A 136 12.91 -21.38 -1.17
C ASN A 136 12.05 -21.75 0.06
N PRO A 137 11.72 -23.05 0.24
CA PRO A 137 10.89 -23.53 1.33
C PRO A 137 11.47 -23.23 2.71
N SER A 138 12.82 -23.17 2.86
CA SER A 138 13.47 -22.90 4.15
C SER A 138 13.19 -21.49 4.69
N ALA A 139 12.89 -20.52 3.85
CA ALA A 139 12.61 -19.14 4.25
C ALA A 139 11.26 -18.97 5.00
N THR A 140 10.36 -19.96 4.88
CA THR A 140 9.00 -19.89 5.44
C THR A 140 8.65 -21.08 6.31
N ALA A 141 9.46 -22.14 6.29
CA ALA A 141 9.18 -23.38 7.01
C ALA A 141 8.92 -23.13 8.52
N MET A 142 9.69 -22.26 9.16
CA MET A 142 9.54 -21.98 10.58
C MET A 142 8.17 -21.41 10.97
N THR A 143 7.64 -20.47 10.17
CA THR A 143 6.39 -19.75 10.56
C THR A 143 5.12 -20.57 10.41
N TRP A 144 5.04 -21.41 9.37
CA TRP A 144 3.88 -22.28 9.15
C TRP A 144 3.92 -23.51 10.02
N GLN A 145 5.11 -24.07 10.28
CA GLN A 145 5.29 -25.19 11.21
C GLN A 145 4.93 -24.81 12.64
N GLU A 146 5.29 -23.60 13.09
CA GLU A 146 4.87 -23.08 14.40
C GLU A 146 3.34 -22.94 14.52
N ALA A 147 2.66 -22.65 13.40
CA ALA A 147 1.19 -22.59 13.32
C ALA A 147 0.53 -23.98 13.12
N GLY A 148 1.32 -25.06 13.02
CA GLY A 148 0.81 -26.42 12.78
C GLY A 148 0.22 -26.62 11.37
N ILE A 149 0.55 -25.77 10.41
CA ILE A 149 0.00 -25.79 9.04
C ILE A 149 1.08 -26.35 8.09
N PRO A 150 0.74 -27.29 7.19
CA PRO A 150 1.68 -27.80 6.20
C PRO A 150 2.23 -26.68 5.30
N VAL A 151 3.54 -26.65 5.08
CA VAL A 151 4.21 -25.63 4.24
C VAL A 151 3.60 -25.50 2.84
N ALA A 152 3.15 -26.63 2.24
CA ALA A 152 2.48 -26.64 0.97
C ALA A 152 1.19 -25.81 0.96
N VAL A 153 0.43 -25.81 2.05
CA VAL A 153 -0.79 -24.99 2.21
C VAL A 153 -0.42 -23.51 2.25
N GLY A 154 0.67 -23.15 2.95
CA GLY A 154 1.18 -21.79 2.99
C GLY A 154 1.59 -21.26 1.61
N ILE A 155 2.31 -22.08 0.84
CA ILE A 155 2.71 -21.76 -0.54
C ILE A 155 1.47 -21.53 -1.42
N ALA A 156 0.51 -22.47 -1.38
CA ALA A 156 -0.72 -22.35 -2.16
C ALA A 156 -1.52 -21.09 -1.78
N ALA A 157 -1.68 -20.83 -0.48
CA ALA A 157 -2.38 -19.64 0.01
C ALA A 157 -1.70 -18.35 -0.45
N GLY A 158 -0.37 -18.26 -0.36
CA GLY A 158 0.39 -17.10 -0.83
C GLY A 158 0.27 -16.88 -2.34
N ALA A 159 0.39 -17.95 -3.13
CA ALA A 159 0.25 -17.89 -4.59
C ALA A 159 -1.18 -17.45 -4.99
N VAL A 160 -2.21 -18.01 -4.39
CA VAL A 160 -3.62 -17.64 -4.61
C VAL A 160 -3.87 -16.20 -4.20
N ALA A 161 -3.33 -15.76 -3.07
CA ALA A 161 -3.49 -14.38 -2.59
C ALA A 161 -2.85 -13.37 -3.56
N ILE A 162 -1.61 -13.62 -4.02
CA ILE A 162 -0.93 -12.75 -5.00
C ILE A 162 -1.67 -12.76 -6.34
N ALA A 163 -2.08 -13.93 -6.84
CA ALA A 163 -2.88 -14.02 -8.07
C ALA A 163 -4.20 -13.24 -7.94
N GLY A 164 -4.90 -13.39 -6.81
CA GLY A 164 -6.11 -12.63 -6.51
C GLY A 164 -5.87 -11.11 -6.50
N ILE A 165 -4.77 -10.66 -5.89
CA ILE A 165 -4.40 -9.23 -5.89
C ILE A 165 -4.07 -8.74 -7.30
N VAL A 166 -3.37 -9.51 -8.12
CA VAL A 166 -3.06 -9.17 -9.51
C VAL A 166 -4.36 -9.03 -10.32
N VAL A 167 -5.27 -9.99 -10.23
CA VAL A 167 -6.57 -9.93 -10.90
C VAL A 167 -7.38 -8.72 -10.40
N TRP A 168 -7.41 -8.50 -9.10
CA TRP A 168 -8.12 -7.36 -8.51
C TRP A 168 -7.50 -6.03 -8.96
N ALA A 169 -6.17 -5.89 -8.92
CA ALA A 169 -5.47 -4.69 -9.36
C ALA A 169 -5.70 -4.42 -10.85
N TRP A 170 -5.74 -5.46 -11.67
CA TRP A 170 -6.06 -5.36 -13.10
C TRP A 170 -7.41 -4.72 -13.36
N HIS A 171 -8.40 -4.95 -12.48
CA HIS A 171 -9.77 -4.45 -12.61
C HIS A 171 -10.02 -3.17 -11.84
N SER A 172 -9.50 -3.05 -10.64
CA SER A 172 -9.90 -2.04 -9.64
C SER A 172 -8.75 -1.14 -9.15
N GLY A 173 -7.55 -1.32 -9.69
CA GLY A 173 -6.41 -0.52 -9.28
C GLY A 173 -5.88 -0.93 -7.90
N ARG A 174 -5.53 0.05 -7.08
CA ARG A 174 -5.00 -0.16 -5.72
C ARG A 174 -6.08 -0.28 -4.64
N GLU A 175 -7.25 -0.77 -5.00
CA GLU A 175 -8.39 -0.86 -4.07
C GLU A 175 -8.09 -1.79 -2.89
N PHE A 176 -7.32 -2.89 -3.08
CA PHE A 176 -6.86 -3.73 -1.99
C PHE A 176 -6.11 -2.94 -0.91
N CYS A 177 -5.17 -2.07 -1.30
CA CYS A 177 -4.40 -1.25 -0.35
C CYS A 177 -5.23 -0.19 0.38
N THR A 178 -6.39 0.18 -0.16
CA THR A 178 -7.23 1.23 0.41
C THR A 178 -8.44 0.71 1.17
N THR A 179 -8.78 -0.59 1.03
CA THR A 179 -9.97 -1.19 1.64
C THR A 179 -9.69 -2.42 2.49
N VAL A 180 -8.80 -3.32 2.07
CA VAL A 180 -8.58 -4.60 2.75
C VAL A 180 -7.31 -4.59 3.60
N CYS A 181 -6.23 -3.98 3.10
CA CYS A 181 -4.94 -4.01 3.77
C CYS A 181 -4.99 -3.28 5.13
N PRO A 182 -4.72 -3.97 6.26
CA PRO A 182 -4.74 -3.36 7.58
C PRO A 182 -3.67 -2.28 7.74
N ILE A 183 -2.45 -2.52 7.22
CA ILE A 183 -1.36 -1.52 7.23
C ILE A 183 -1.82 -0.26 6.50
N GLY A 184 -2.45 -0.43 5.33
CA GLY A 184 -2.99 0.67 4.57
C GLY A 184 -4.02 1.49 5.34
N THR A 185 -4.88 0.85 6.12
CA THR A 185 -5.87 1.53 6.96
C THR A 185 -5.22 2.24 8.13
N MET A 186 -4.28 1.58 8.85
CA MET A 186 -3.55 2.17 9.98
C MET A 186 -2.77 3.42 9.56
N LEU A 187 -1.98 3.34 8.49
CA LEU A 187 -1.26 4.49 7.94
C LEU A 187 -2.22 5.58 7.42
N GLY A 188 -3.39 5.19 6.92
CA GLY A 188 -4.45 6.11 6.53
C GLY A 188 -5.04 6.90 7.71
N CYS A 189 -5.17 6.27 8.89
CA CYS A 189 -5.63 6.96 10.11
C CYS A 189 -4.59 7.98 10.59
N VAL A 190 -3.32 7.62 10.58
CA VAL A 190 -2.21 8.52 10.95
C VAL A 190 -2.12 9.70 9.99
N HIS A 191 -2.47 9.49 8.73
CA HIS A 191 -2.38 10.50 7.67
C HIS A 191 -3.30 11.71 7.85
N THR A 192 -4.30 11.68 8.67
CA THR A 192 -5.18 12.85 8.89
C THR A 192 -4.44 14.11 9.36
N GLN A 193 -3.22 13.93 9.86
CA GLN A 193 -2.37 15.00 10.41
C GLN A 193 -1.10 15.28 9.58
N THR A 194 -1.00 14.77 8.34
CA THR A 194 0.23 14.91 7.56
C THR A 194 0.56 16.35 7.21
N LEU A 195 1.86 16.64 7.23
CA LEU A 195 2.39 17.94 6.87
C LEU A 195 2.21 18.22 5.37
N PHE A 196 2.47 17.22 4.53
CA PHE A 196 2.30 17.32 3.09
C PHE A 196 1.08 16.54 2.62
N HIS A 197 0.29 17.12 1.72
CA HIS A 197 -0.88 16.49 1.14
C HIS A 197 -1.06 16.84 -0.36
N VAL A 198 -1.81 16.02 -1.06
CA VAL A 198 -2.24 16.32 -2.43
C VAL A 198 -3.51 17.17 -2.34
N ALA A 199 -3.51 18.32 -3.02
CA ALA A 199 -4.67 19.20 -3.09
C ALA A 199 -4.92 19.65 -4.54
N ILE A 200 -6.18 20.00 -4.81
CA ILE A 200 -6.61 20.58 -6.07
C ILE A 200 -6.82 22.08 -5.84
N ASP A 201 -6.15 22.90 -6.63
CA ASP A 201 -6.35 24.33 -6.70
C ASP A 201 -7.66 24.62 -7.45
N PRO A 202 -8.69 25.16 -6.77
CA PRO A 202 -10.00 25.38 -7.40
C PRO A 202 -9.95 26.42 -8.53
N ASP A 203 -9.02 27.37 -8.47
CA ASP A 203 -8.93 28.46 -9.43
C ASP A 203 -8.32 28.00 -10.76
N LYS A 204 -7.46 26.97 -10.72
CA LYS A 204 -6.79 26.40 -11.88
C LYS A 204 -7.50 25.18 -12.46
N CYS A 205 -8.41 24.58 -11.69
CA CYS A 205 -9.07 23.34 -12.06
C CYS A 205 -10.20 23.56 -13.06
N VAL A 206 -10.01 23.06 -14.29
CA VAL A 206 -11.01 23.09 -15.38
C VAL A 206 -11.91 21.86 -15.40
N SER A 207 -11.89 21.02 -14.35
CA SER A 207 -12.76 19.84 -14.19
C SER A 207 -12.66 18.82 -15.34
N CYS A 208 -11.47 18.65 -15.94
CA CYS A 208 -11.25 17.77 -17.10
C CYS A 208 -11.22 16.27 -16.75
N MET A 209 -11.39 15.87 -15.49
CA MET A 209 -11.44 14.51 -14.96
C MET A 209 -10.17 13.65 -15.10
N LYS A 210 -9.12 14.08 -15.80
CA LYS A 210 -7.91 13.28 -16.08
C LYS A 210 -7.21 12.78 -14.82
N CYS A 211 -7.16 13.58 -13.75
CA CYS A 211 -6.54 13.19 -12.48
C CYS A 211 -7.37 12.16 -11.71
N GLU A 212 -8.70 12.19 -11.84
CA GLU A 212 -9.59 11.19 -11.26
C GLU A 212 -9.46 9.86 -12.02
N ASP A 213 -9.52 9.91 -13.37
CA ASP A 213 -9.44 8.73 -14.23
C ASP A 213 -8.13 7.95 -14.07
N ILE A 214 -7.01 8.64 -13.82
CA ILE A 214 -5.70 8.01 -13.64
C ILE A 214 -5.49 7.47 -12.24
N CYS A 215 -6.26 7.91 -11.23
CA CYS A 215 -6.02 7.65 -9.82
C CYS A 215 -6.30 6.19 -9.43
N PRO A 216 -5.27 5.33 -9.20
CA PRO A 216 -5.49 3.92 -8.90
C PRO A 216 -6.11 3.69 -7.52
N ALA A 217 -5.98 4.65 -6.61
CA ALA A 217 -6.56 4.62 -5.27
C ALA A 217 -8.00 5.14 -5.22
N ARG A 218 -8.54 5.67 -6.34
CA ARG A 218 -9.90 6.23 -6.45
C ARG A 218 -10.22 7.24 -5.34
N CYS A 219 -9.25 8.08 -5.00
CA CYS A 219 -9.34 9.01 -3.88
C CYS A 219 -9.49 10.47 -4.31
N ILE A 220 -9.72 10.74 -5.59
CA ILE A 220 -9.90 12.08 -6.15
C ILE A 220 -11.34 12.24 -6.60
N ASP A 221 -12.01 13.26 -6.09
CA ASP A 221 -13.33 13.70 -6.55
C ASP A 221 -13.18 15.08 -7.21
N VAL A 222 -13.24 15.10 -8.53
CA VAL A 222 -13.10 16.33 -9.30
C VAL A 222 -14.35 17.22 -9.18
N LYS A 223 -15.54 16.63 -8.97
CA LYS A 223 -16.80 17.40 -8.84
C LYS A 223 -16.78 18.30 -7.61
N THR A 224 -16.30 17.75 -6.47
CA THR A 224 -16.16 18.52 -5.23
C THR A 224 -14.78 19.15 -5.08
N ARG A 225 -13.86 18.90 -6.04
CA ARG A 225 -12.44 19.35 -6.02
C ARG A 225 -11.72 18.91 -4.75
N ARG A 226 -12.00 17.68 -4.27
CA ARG A 226 -11.43 17.12 -3.05
C ARG A 226 -10.58 15.89 -3.34
N VAL A 227 -9.56 15.69 -2.50
CA VAL A 227 -8.73 14.50 -2.49
C VAL A 227 -8.81 13.86 -1.11
N ASP A 228 -9.28 12.60 -1.05
CA ASP A 228 -9.21 11.81 0.18
C ASP A 228 -7.77 11.37 0.41
N ASN A 229 -7.05 12.20 1.13
CA ASN A 229 -5.65 11.96 1.43
C ASN A 229 -5.43 10.74 2.34
N SER A 230 -6.44 10.28 3.09
CA SER A 230 -6.34 9.05 3.91
C SER A 230 -6.20 7.78 3.07
N ARG A 231 -6.67 7.80 1.81
CA ARG A 231 -6.53 6.70 0.85
C ARG A 231 -5.42 6.94 -0.17
N CYS A 232 -4.95 8.18 -0.31
CA CYS A 232 -3.93 8.53 -1.27
C CYS A 232 -2.60 7.82 -0.97
N VAL A 233 -2.13 6.99 -1.91
CA VAL A 233 -0.89 6.21 -1.80
C VAL A 233 0.35 6.98 -2.28
N ARG A 234 0.23 8.25 -2.64
CA ARG A 234 1.33 9.11 -3.10
C ARG A 234 2.04 8.56 -4.36
N CYS A 235 1.25 8.09 -5.34
CA CYS A 235 1.81 7.63 -6.62
C CYS A 235 2.26 8.77 -7.54
N PHE A 236 1.73 9.97 -7.36
CA PHE A 236 2.00 11.18 -8.16
C PHE A 236 1.58 11.10 -9.64
N ASP A 237 0.82 10.08 -10.05
CA ASP A 237 0.32 9.97 -11.42
C ASP A 237 -0.61 11.15 -11.78
N CYS A 238 -1.39 11.63 -10.80
CA CYS A 238 -2.34 12.73 -11.00
C CYS A 238 -1.66 14.08 -11.26
N THR A 239 -0.47 14.30 -10.68
CA THR A 239 0.28 15.55 -10.89
C THR A 239 0.86 15.65 -12.29
N ASP A 240 1.21 14.51 -12.90
CA ASP A 240 1.81 14.45 -14.23
C ASP A 240 0.79 14.61 -15.37
N VAL A 241 -0.48 14.27 -15.12
CA VAL A 241 -1.54 14.32 -16.16
C VAL A 241 -2.34 15.62 -16.14
N CYS A 242 -2.15 16.46 -15.12
CA CYS A 242 -2.89 17.72 -15.00
C CYS A 242 -2.33 18.77 -15.98
N PRO A 243 -3.09 19.20 -17.01
CA PRO A 243 -2.57 20.14 -17.99
C PRO A 243 -2.37 21.55 -17.45
N ASN A 244 -3.08 21.90 -16.37
CA ASN A 244 -3.06 23.26 -15.78
C ASN A 244 -2.32 23.31 -14.45
N ASP A 245 -1.56 22.26 -14.09
CA ASP A 245 -0.90 22.17 -12.77
C ASP A 245 -1.82 22.49 -11.58
N ALA A 246 -3.11 22.17 -11.71
CA ALA A 246 -4.09 22.45 -10.67
C ALA A 246 -3.98 21.48 -9.49
N ILE A 247 -3.41 20.27 -9.69
CA ILE A 247 -3.24 19.30 -8.63
C ILE A 247 -1.76 19.26 -8.21
N ARG A 248 -1.51 19.53 -6.91
CA ARG A 248 -0.15 19.66 -6.40
C ARG A 248 0.03 18.95 -5.06
N TYR A 249 1.27 18.55 -4.80
CA TYR A 249 1.71 18.09 -3.51
C TYR A 249 2.28 19.28 -2.74
N GLN A 250 1.61 19.69 -1.67
CA GLN A 250 1.90 20.93 -0.95
C GLN A 250 1.80 20.76 0.56
N ILE A 251 2.34 21.75 1.29
CA ILE A 251 2.26 21.81 2.75
C ILE A 251 0.81 22.11 3.15
N ASN A 252 0.31 21.37 4.12
CA ASN A 252 -1.02 21.58 4.71
C ASN A 252 -1.01 22.85 5.58
N ARG A 253 -1.30 24.00 4.99
CA ARG A 253 -1.42 25.27 5.71
C ARG A 253 -2.73 25.38 6.50
N ASP A 254 -3.75 24.63 6.14
CA ASP A 254 -5.08 24.63 6.75
C ASP A 254 -5.26 23.46 7.74
N ARG A 255 -4.35 23.34 8.73
CA ARG A 255 -4.52 22.37 9.84
C ARG A 255 -5.83 22.52 10.58
N ASN A 256 -6.47 23.71 10.51
CA ASN A 256 -7.74 24.01 11.15
C ASN A 256 -8.98 23.72 10.29
N ARG A 257 -8.88 23.57 9.00
CA ARG A 257 -9.97 23.04 8.18
C ARG A 257 -9.92 21.53 8.20
N ARG A 258 -10.37 20.95 9.30
CA ARG A 258 -10.69 19.52 9.38
C ARG A 258 -11.57 19.19 8.19
N THR A 259 -11.02 18.51 7.20
CA THR A 259 -11.87 17.71 6.31
C THR A 259 -12.60 16.75 7.25
N PRO A 260 -13.91 16.81 7.36
CA PRO A 260 -14.62 15.93 8.29
C PRO A 260 -14.29 14.50 7.89
N LEU A 261 -13.66 13.76 8.81
CA LEU A 261 -13.71 12.33 8.80
C LEU A 261 -15.20 12.01 8.95
N MET A 262 -15.80 11.56 7.86
CA MET A 262 -17.18 11.08 7.83
C MET A 262 -18.23 12.06 8.38
N ASN A 263 -18.97 12.67 7.49
CA ASN A 263 -20.37 12.95 7.80
C ASN A 263 -21.13 11.64 7.58
N PRO A 264 -21.70 11.00 8.61
CA PRO A 264 -22.60 9.87 8.43
C PRO A 264 -23.98 10.44 8.08
N THR A 265 -24.33 10.40 6.81
CA THR A 265 -25.74 10.39 6.40
C THR A 265 -25.97 9.14 5.60
#